data_5cc0d62759e54a022f2a6b037beddada
#
_entry.id   5cc0d62759e54a022f2a6b037beddada
#
_cell.length_a   1.000
_cell.length_b   1.000
_cell.length_c   1.000
_cell.angle_alpha   90.00
_cell.angle_beta   90.00
_cell.angle_gamma   90.00
#
_symmetry.space_group_name_H-M   'P 1'
#
loop_
_entity.id
_entity.type
_entity.pdbx_description
1 polymer ?
#
loop_
_entity_poly.entity_id
_entity_poly.type
_entity_poly.pdbx_seq_one_letter_code
_entity_poly.pdbx_strand_id
1 'polypeptide(L)'
;MRDHSEFTLRKQSDFSRVYKQGKSRGSRFAVILYRRNGLRYTRTAFVSSKKVGNSVERNRSRRLMRAAFKAVEPNIKKGYDIIFVARAPIVGSKEPEVEKQLKKTLKSAGILTGSSNEK
;
A
#
# COMPACT_ATOMS: atom_id res chain seq x y z
N MET A 1 20.69 -0.37 -11.39
CA MET A 1 19.34 0.00 -10.96
C MET A 1 18.64 -1.19 -10.29
N ARG A 2 17.95 -0.91 -9.22
CA ARG A 2 17.31 -1.98 -8.50
C ARG A 2 16.00 -2.39 -9.15
N ASP A 3 15.78 -3.69 -9.26
CA ASP A 3 14.55 -4.22 -9.80
C ASP A 3 13.45 -4.13 -8.76
N HIS A 4 12.30 -3.57 -9.14
CA HIS A 4 11.16 -3.47 -8.25
C HIS A 4 10.68 -4.83 -7.77
N SER A 5 10.95 -5.88 -8.52
CA SER A 5 10.51 -7.21 -8.15
C SER A 5 11.07 -7.67 -6.80
N GLU A 6 12.20 -7.12 -6.38
CA GLU A 6 12.79 -7.48 -5.10
C GLU A 6 11.89 -7.06 -3.94
N PHE A 7 11.08 -6.04 -4.15
CA PHE A 7 10.25 -5.47 -3.09
C PHE A 7 8.76 -5.71 -3.33
N THR A 8 8.44 -6.68 -4.16
CA THR A 8 7.05 -6.99 -4.48
C THR A 8 6.66 -8.32 -3.86
N LEU A 9 5.52 -8.34 -3.19
CA LEU A 9 4.95 -9.58 -2.70
C LEU A 9 4.46 -10.39 -3.89
N ARG A 10 4.82 -11.66 -3.96
CA ARG A 10 4.45 -12.52 -5.07
C ARG A 10 3.87 -13.85 -4.67
N LYS A 11 4.39 -14.45 -3.62
CA LYS A 11 3.98 -15.79 -3.24
C LYS A 11 2.63 -15.80 -2.58
N GLN A 12 1.83 -16.78 -2.93
CA GLN A 12 0.52 -16.95 -2.33
C GLN A 12 0.63 -17.10 -0.82
N SER A 13 1.67 -17.77 -0.35
CA SER A 13 1.87 -17.95 1.09
C SER A 13 2.12 -16.62 1.80
N ASP A 14 2.82 -15.69 1.15
CA ASP A 14 3.07 -14.37 1.73
C ASP A 14 1.78 -13.57 1.83
N PHE A 15 0.96 -13.63 0.78
CA PHE A 15 -0.35 -12.96 0.80
C PHE A 15 -1.22 -13.54 1.90
N SER A 16 -1.30 -14.88 1.97
CA SER A 16 -2.12 -15.54 2.99
C SER A 16 -1.71 -15.14 4.39
N ARG A 17 -0.41 -15.03 4.61
CA ARG A 17 0.10 -14.68 5.94
C ARG A 17 -0.34 -13.28 6.35
N VAL A 18 -0.29 -12.34 5.42
CA VAL A 18 -0.74 -10.97 5.71
C VAL A 18 -2.24 -10.94 5.95
N TYR A 19 -3.01 -11.64 5.11
CA TYR A 19 -4.46 -11.66 5.26
C TYR A 19 -4.90 -12.31 6.57
N LYS A 20 -4.22 -13.36 6.99
CA LYS A 20 -4.62 -14.08 8.20
C LYS A 20 -4.06 -13.50 9.49
N GLN A 21 -2.86 -12.98 9.44
CA GLN A 21 -2.16 -12.56 10.65
C GLN A 21 -1.86 -11.07 10.73
N GLY A 22 -2.08 -10.36 9.65
CA GLY A 22 -1.77 -8.95 9.61
C GLY A 22 -2.84 -8.08 10.24
N LYS A 23 -2.52 -6.81 10.35
CA LYS A 23 -3.46 -5.81 10.81
C LYS A 23 -3.96 -5.03 9.60
N SER A 24 -5.03 -4.28 9.76
CA SER A 24 -5.57 -3.49 8.67
C SER A 24 -5.89 -2.08 9.12
N ARG A 25 -5.80 -1.15 8.17
CA ARG A 25 -6.25 0.22 8.35
C ARG A 25 -6.93 0.65 7.07
N GLY A 26 -8.11 1.21 7.19
CA GLY A 26 -8.87 1.62 6.01
C GLY A 26 -8.87 3.12 5.82
N SER A 27 -9.06 3.52 4.58
CA SER A 27 -9.29 4.91 4.22
C SER A 27 -10.32 4.93 3.11
N ARG A 28 -10.65 6.12 2.63
CA ARG A 28 -11.64 6.25 1.58
C ARG A 28 -11.25 5.51 0.30
N PHE A 29 -9.96 5.60 -0.07
CA PHE A 29 -9.51 5.07 -1.36
C PHE A 29 -8.90 3.68 -1.31
N ALA A 30 -8.45 3.24 -0.15
CA ALA A 30 -7.78 1.95 -0.06
C ALA A 30 -7.77 1.44 1.37
N VAL A 31 -7.65 0.13 1.49
CA VAL A 31 -7.39 -0.52 2.77
C VAL A 31 -5.96 -1.03 2.70
N ILE A 32 -5.18 -0.81 3.74
CA ILE A 32 -3.86 -1.43 3.82
C ILE A 32 -3.91 -2.58 4.79
N LEU A 33 -3.27 -3.67 4.40
CA LEU A 33 -3.11 -4.85 5.25
C LEU A 33 -1.61 -4.98 5.43
N TYR A 34 -1.15 -5.16 6.65
CA TYR A 34 0.29 -5.13 6.90
C TYR A 34 0.70 -6.05 8.03
N ARG A 35 1.94 -6.52 7.95
CA ARG A 35 2.49 -7.45 8.92
C ARG A 35 4.02 -7.33 8.88
N ARG A 36 4.65 -7.46 10.02
CA ARG A 36 6.10 -7.49 10.06
C ARG A 36 6.58 -8.78 9.39
N ASN A 37 7.61 -8.65 8.55
CA ASN A 37 8.05 -9.80 7.75
C ASN A 37 9.40 -10.39 8.16
N GLY A 38 10.09 -9.78 9.12
CA GLY A 38 11.38 -10.30 9.55
C GLY A 38 12.53 -10.03 8.58
N LEU A 39 12.26 -9.30 7.52
CA LEU A 39 13.28 -8.97 6.53
C LEU A 39 13.82 -7.57 6.79
N ARG A 40 14.88 -7.22 6.08
CA ARG A 40 15.47 -5.90 6.20
C ARG A 40 14.84 -4.88 5.27
N TYR A 41 13.84 -5.27 4.53
CA TYR A 41 13.16 -4.41 3.58
C TYR A 41 11.67 -4.68 3.59
N THR A 42 10.91 -3.72 3.07
CA THR A 42 9.47 -3.82 3.01
C THR A 42 9.04 -4.26 1.61
N ARG A 43 8.09 -5.16 1.56
CA ARG A 43 7.55 -5.65 0.29
C ARG A 43 6.10 -5.18 0.19
N THR A 44 5.67 -4.89 -1.03
CA THR A 44 4.34 -4.35 -1.27
C THR A 44 3.61 -5.10 -2.36
N ALA A 45 2.29 -5.00 -2.34
CA ALA A 45 1.46 -5.47 -3.42
C ALA A 45 0.28 -4.50 -3.56
N PHE A 46 -0.18 -4.31 -4.78
CA PHE A 46 -1.28 -3.40 -5.08
C PHE A 46 -2.38 -4.19 -5.77
N VAL A 47 -3.52 -4.28 -5.13
CA VAL A 47 -4.62 -5.14 -5.55
C VAL A 47 -5.85 -4.31 -5.83
N SER A 48 -6.55 -4.65 -6.91
CA SER A 48 -7.82 -4.01 -7.23
C SER A 48 -8.76 -5.08 -7.76
N SER A 49 -9.90 -5.25 -7.11
CA SER A 49 -10.86 -6.27 -7.46
C SER A 49 -11.92 -5.74 -8.43
N LYS A 50 -12.76 -6.64 -8.91
CA LYS A 50 -13.85 -6.26 -9.81
C LYS A 50 -14.83 -5.29 -9.18
N LYS A 51 -14.84 -5.20 -7.86
CA LYS A 51 -15.70 -4.24 -7.16
C LYS A 51 -15.33 -2.79 -7.46
N VAL A 52 -14.08 -2.57 -7.84
CA VAL A 52 -13.61 -1.22 -8.15
C VAL A 52 -14.14 -0.77 -9.51
N GLY A 53 -14.20 -1.69 -10.48
CA GLY A 53 -14.67 -1.34 -11.80
C GLY A 53 -14.11 -2.27 -12.86
N ASN A 54 -14.11 -1.79 -14.11
CA ASN A 54 -13.61 -2.57 -15.23
C ASN A 54 -12.09 -2.66 -15.21
N SER A 55 -11.52 -3.37 -16.18
CA SER A 55 -10.08 -3.59 -16.18
C SER A 55 -9.26 -2.32 -16.31
N VAL A 56 -9.76 -1.35 -17.06
CA VAL A 56 -9.07 -0.05 -17.21
C VAL A 56 -9.06 0.67 -15.87
N GLU A 57 -10.18 0.68 -15.17
CA GLU A 57 -10.30 1.34 -13.87
C GLU A 57 -9.45 0.64 -12.82
N ARG A 58 -9.41 -0.68 -12.86
CA ARG A 58 -8.57 -1.44 -11.93
C ARG A 58 -7.08 -1.17 -12.16
N ASN A 59 -6.67 -1.15 -13.43
CA ASN A 59 -5.28 -0.86 -13.77
C ASN A 59 -4.90 0.54 -13.32
N ARG A 60 -5.78 1.51 -13.55
CA ARG A 60 -5.55 2.87 -13.13
C ARG A 60 -5.43 2.99 -11.62
N SER A 61 -6.32 2.30 -10.89
CA SER A 61 -6.28 2.35 -9.44
C SER A 61 -4.97 1.80 -8.88
N ARG A 62 -4.47 0.71 -9.47
CA ARG A 62 -3.19 0.16 -9.04
C ARG A 62 -2.04 1.13 -9.31
N ARG A 63 -2.08 1.81 -10.47
CA ARG A 63 -1.05 2.82 -10.78
C ARG A 63 -1.11 4.00 -9.83
N LEU A 64 -2.32 4.43 -9.46
CA LEU A 64 -2.48 5.52 -8.52
C LEU A 64 -1.91 5.17 -7.15
N MET A 65 -2.22 3.96 -6.67
CA MET A 65 -1.70 3.53 -5.37
C MET A 65 -0.19 3.37 -5.40
N ARG A 66 0.34 2.83 -6.49
CA ARG A 66 1.77 2.64 -6.62
C ARG A 66 2.51 3.98 -6.65
N ALA A 67 1.98 4.94 -7.40
CA ALA A 67 2.58 6.27 -7.46
C ALA A 67 2.52 6.97 -6.11
N ALA A 68 1.39 6.84 -5.43
CA ALA A 68 1.22 7.43 -4.10
C ALA A 68 2.19 6.83 -3.10
N PHE A 69 2.34 5.50 -3.15
CA PHE A 69 3.28 4.83 -2.26
C PHE A 69 4.72 5.26 -2.55
N LYS A 70 5.05 5.37 -3.82
CA LYS A 70 6.40 5.76 -4.20
C LYS A 70 6.78 7.12 -3.63
N ALA A 71 5.81 8.03 -3.56
CA ALA A 71 6.06 9.36 -3.02
C ALA A 71 6.40 9.32 -1.52
N VAL A 72 5.88 8.35 -0.77
CA VAL A 72 6.13 8.25 0.66
C VAL A 72 7.15 7.17 1.02
N GLU A 73 7.59 6.42 0.02
CA GLU A 73 8.49 5.28 0.24
C GLU A 73 9.74 5.61 1.05
N PRO A 74 10.40 6.74 0.84
CA PRO A 74 11.59 7.05 1.63
C PRO A 74 11.36 7.11 3.13
N ASN A 75 10.12 7.34 3.54
CA ASN A 75 9.78 7.44 4.95
C ASN A 75 9.07 6.20 5.49
N ILE A 76 9.00 5.15 4.70
CA ILE A 76 8.36 3.90 5.12
C ILE A 76 9.35 3.10 5.96
N LYS A 77 8.87 2.58 7.06
CA LYS A 77 9.68 1.69 7.90
C LYS A 77 9.95 0.39 7.15
N LYS A 78 11.11 -0.17 7.37
CA LYS A 78 11.51 -1.42 6.73
C LYS A 78 11.01 -2.60 7.55
N GLY A 79 10.89 -3.73 6.89
CA GLY A 79 10.53 -4.97 7.57
C GLY A 79 9.05 -5.29 7.61
N TYR A 80 8.28 -4.74 6.66
CA TYR A 80 6.85 -4.99 6.58
C TYR A 80 6.47 -5.60 5.24
N ASP A 81 5.42 -6.42 5.26
CA ASP A 81 4.71 -6.78 4.05
C ASP A 81 3.42 -5.99 4.08
N ILE A 82 3.15 -5.24 3.02
CA ILE A 82 1.98 -4.36 2.95
C ILE A 82 1.20 -4.65 1.68
N ILE A 83 -0.09 -4.91 1.82
CA ILE A 83 -0.97 -5.09 0.68
C ILE A 83 -1.92 -3.89 0.65
N PHE A 84 -1.93 -3.19 -0.48
CA PHE A 84 -2.83 -2.06 -0.68
C PHE A 84 -3.99 -2.54 -1.53
N VAL A 85 -5.20 -2.48 -0.98
CA VAL A 85 -6.40 -2.95 -1.66
C VAL A 85 -7.26 -1.75 -2.02
N ALA A 86 -7.46 -1.52 -3.31
CA ALA A 86 -8.23 -0.37 -3.77
C ALA A 86 -9.70 -0.51 -3.39
N ARG A 87 -10.32 0.64 -3.09
CA ARG A 87 -11.74 0.71 -2.85
C ARG A 87 -12.40 1.51 -3.97
N ALA A 88 -13.67 1.24 -4.21
CA ALA A 88 -14.39 1.86 -5.32
C ALA A 88 -14.24 3.38 -5.42
N PRO A 89 -14.25 4.14 -4.33
CA PRO A 89 -14.10 5.60 -4.45
C PRO A 89 -12.80 6.08 -5.08
N ILE A 90 -11.81 5.18 -5.26
CA ILE A 90 -10.56 5.59 -5.90
C ILE A 90 -10.76 5.91 -7.37
N VAL A 91 -11.82 5.37 -7.98
CA VAL A 91 -12.13 5.67 -9.37
C VAL A 91 -12.52 7.14 -9.46
N GLY A 92 -11.87 7.86 -10.36
CA GLY A 92 -12.11 9.29 -10.49
C GLY A 92 -11.26 10.17 -9.59
N SER A 93 -10.54 9.58 -8.65
CA SER A 93 -9.67 10.36 -7.79
C SER A 93 -8.38 10.73 -8.53
N LYS A 94 -7.64 11.66 -7.96
CA LYS A 94 -6.37 12.11 -8.53
C LYS A 94 -5.23 11.69 -7.62
N GLU A 95 -4.06 11.58 -8.21
CA GLU A 95 -2.89 11.09 -7.49
C GLU A 95 -2.61 11.86 -6.19
N PRO A 96 -2.66 13.20 -6.14
CA PRO A 96 -2.39 13.90 -4.88
C PRO A 96 -3.37 13.54 -3.77
N GLU A 97 -4.62 13.27 -4.12
CA GLU A 97 -5.62 12.88 -3.14
C GLU A 97 -5.33 11.50 -2.57
N VAL A 98 -4.93 10.58 -3.46
CA VAL A 98 -4.60 9.22 -3.05
C VAL A 98 -3.35 9.24 -2.17
N GLU A 99 -2.36 10.03 -2.56
CA GLU A 99 -1.13 10.16 -1.78
C GLU A 99 -1.42 10.68 -0.37
N LYS A 100 -2.25 11.69 -0.27
CA LYS A 100 -2.60 12.28 1.03
C LYS A 100 -3.28 11.26 1.93
N GLN A 101 -4.24 10.52 1.39
CA GLN A 101 -4.95 9.51 2.15
C GLN A 101 -4.03 8.36 2.56
N LEU A 102 -3.19 7.93 1.64
CA LEU A 102 -2.28 6.82 1.90
C LEU A 102 -1.27 7.19 2.99
N LYS A 103 -0.72 8.39 2.90
CA LYS A 103 0.21 8.88 3.89
C LYS A 103 -0.42 8.89 5.29
N LYS A 104 -1.64 9.39 5.38
CA LYS A 104 -2.37 9.46 6.63
C LYS A 104 -2.62 8.06 7.20
N THR A 105 -3.00 7.13 6.34
CA THR A 105 -3.29 5.76 6.75
C THR A 105 -2.03 5.05 7.24
N LEU A 106 -0.93 5.20 6.51
CA LEU A 106 0.34 4.59 6.90
C LEU A 106 0.86 5.17 8.19
N LYS A 107 0.66 6.46 8.40
CA LYS A 107 1.07 7.10 9.62
C LYS A 107 0.26 6.56 10.80
N SER A 108 -1.05 6.40 10.64
CA SER A 108 -1.89 5.88 11.71
C SER A 108 -1.56 4.43 12.03
N ALA A 109 -1.05 3.70 11.05
CA ALA A 109 -0.65 2.30 11.26
C ALA A 109 0.73 2.19 11.92
N GLY A 110 1.44 3.30 12.05
CA GLY A 110 2.77 3.28 12.66
C GLY A 110 3.86 2.81 11.71
N ILE A 111 3.61 2.84 10.41
CA ILE A 111 4.57 2.37 9.41
C ILE A 111 5.40 3.50 8.82
N LEU A 112 4.92 4.72 8.92
CA LEU A 112 5.61 5.86 8.34
C LEU A 112 6.54 6.48 9.36
N THR A 113 7.81 6.70 8.98
CA THR A 113 8.78 7.32 9.87
C THR A 113 8.90 8.81 9.58
N GLY A 114 9.61 9.49 10.44
CA GLY A 114 10.08 10.84 10.18
C GLY A 114 9.06 11.93 10.28
N SER A 115 7.90 11.68 9.87
CA SER A 115 6.91 12.73 9.92
C SER A 115 6.55 13.08 11.33
N SER A 116 6.88 12.21 12.20
CA SER A 116 6.58 12.46 13.56
C SER A 116 7.39 13.55 14.12
N ASN A 117 8.37 13.81 13.46
CA ASN A 117 9.13 14.72 13.96
C ASN A 117 8.79 15.97 13.68
N GLU A 118 8.14 15.93 13.24
CA GLU A 118 7.81 16.99 13.03
C GLU A 118 7.18 17.52 13.87
N LYS A 119 7.44 17.18 14.45
CA LYS A 119 6.96 17.52 15.30
C LYS A 119 6.79 18.14 15.48
#